data_5ff8838e4f13fea5ba284b0d9eec90e0
#
_entry.id   5ff8838e4f13fea5ba284b0d9eec90e0
#
_cell.length_a   1.000
_cell.length_b   1.000
_cell.length_c   1.000
_cell.angle_alpha   90.00
_cell.angle_beta   90.00
_cell.angle_gamma   90.00
#
_symmetry.space_group_name_H-M   'P 1'
#
loop_
_entity.id
_entity.type
_entity.pdbx_description
1 polymer ?
#
loop_
_entity_poly.entity_id
_entity_poly.type
_entity_poly.pdbx_seq_one_letter_code
_entity_poly.pdbx_strand_id
1 'polypeptide(L)'
;MKFTQLEVLQIAKKVDAILHVPGNYRGGNLEMSIVIDTSLRQEDVQETAAEIVKALKRSNEIFRNVRLNLVLWGTEIISTVVPMAMLMTGGAFQEYTNTPGKKCYEELFGYLKMFHARSKVILVLADSHNEIIDRQTAREALSPFLKSKLLIISDKITSGTQIFLGQ
;
A
#
# COMPACT_ATOMS: atom_id res chain seq x y z
N MET A 1 3.06 -15.65 -5.44
CA MET A 1 2.32 -15.25 -6.66
C MET A 1 2.30 -13.75 -6.78
N LYS A 2 2.52 -13.25 -7.98
CA LYS A 2 2.50 -11.82 -8.26
C LYS A 2 1.12 -11.40 -8.77
N PHE A 3 0.91 -10.10 -8.88
CA PHE A 3 -0.31 -9.58 -9.47
C PHE A 3 -0.40 -9.94 -10.95
N THR A 4 -1.56 -10.39 -11.39
CA THR A 4 -1.85 -10.55 -12.81
C THR A 4 -2.12 -9.18 -13.43
N GLN A 5 -2.04 -9.10 -14.75
CA GLN A 5 -2.33 -7.86 -15.47
C GLN A 5 -3.76 -7.37 -15.19
N LEU A 6 -4.72 -8.27 -15.11
CA LEU A 6 -6.11 -7.96 -14.79
C LEU A 6 -6.27 -7.37 -13.39
N GLU A 7 -5.57 -7.95 -12.41
CA GLU A 7 -5.60 -7.45 -11.04
C GLU A 7 -5.01 -6.04 -10.92
N VAL A 8 -3.92 -5.78 -11.64
CA VAL A 8 -3.32 -4.44 -11.69
C VAL A 8 -4.29 -3.43 -12.29
N LEU A 9 -5.03 -3.80 -13.33
CA LEU A 9 -6.06 -2.96 -13.93
C LEU A 9 -7.21 -2.69 -12.96
N GLN A 10 -7.60 -3.66 -12.16
CA GLN A 10 -8.62 -3.48 -11.12
C GLN A 10 -8.17 -2.50 -10.05
N ILE A 11 -6.92 -2.59 -9.63
CA ILE A 11 -6.33 -1.63 -8.69
C ILE A 11 -6.37 -0.23 -9.29
N ALA A 12 -5.93 -0.08 -10.53
CA ALA A 12 -5.93 1.20 -11.24
C ALA A 12 -7.33 1.83 -11.32
N LYS A 13 -8.36 1.02 -11.59
CA LYS A 13 -9.75 1.50 -11.60
C LYS A 13 -10.23 1.98 -10.24
N LYS A 14 -9.93 1.24 -9.18
CA LYS A 14 -10.31 1.63 -7.81
C LYS A 14 -9.60 2.90 -7.38
N VAL A 15 -8.33 3.03 -7.72
CA VAL A 15 -7.56 4.24 -7.44
C VAL A 15 -8.16 5.43 -8.18
N ASP A 16 -8.51 5.26 -9.44
CA ASP A 16 -9.13 6.31 -10.24
C ASP A 16 -10.45 6.78 -9.63
N ALA A 17 -11.28 5.86 -9.14
CA ALA A 17 -12.53 6.20 -8.45
C ALA A 17 -12.29 7.05 -7.19
N ILE A 18 -11.26 6.73 -6.41
CA ILE A 18 -10.89 7.50 -5.22
C ILE A 18 -10.42 8.91 -5.60
N LEU A 19 -9.68 9.05 -6.68
CA LEU A 19 -9.22 10.36 -7.14
C LEU A 19 -10.36 11.28 -7.58
N HIS A 20 -11.47 10.72 -8.02
CA HIS A 20 -12.64 11.49 -8.45
C HIS A 20 -13.56 11.89 -7.29
N VAL A 21 -13.29 11.43 -6.07
CA VAL A 21 -14.03 11.90 -4.89
C VAL A 21 -13.67 13.36 -4.64
N PRO A 22 -14.68 14.27 -4.52
CA PRO A 22 -14.41 15.69 -4.29
C PRO A 22 -13.51 15.92 -3.07
N GLY A 23 -12.46 16.70 -3.25
CA GLY A 23 -11.51 17.05 -2.19
C GLY A 23 -10.33 16.11 -2.01
N ASN A 24 -10.33 14.94 -2.64
CA ASN A 24 -9.21 14.00 -2.52
C ASN A 24 -7.97 14.45 -3.27
N TYR A 25 -8.16 15.14 -4.36
CA TYR A 25 -7.06 15.64 -5.18
C TYR A 25 -7.14 17.17 -5.29
N ARG A 26 -6.18 17.85 -4.68
CA ARG A 26 -6.09 19.31 -4.70
C ARG A 26 -4.66 19.73 -5.04
N GLY A 27 -4.55 20.69 -5.95
CA GLY A 27 -3.27 21.35 -6.24
C GLY A 27 -2.17 20.43 -6.78
N GLY A 28 -2.52 19.31 -7.35
CA GLY A 28 -1.56 18.38 -7.94
C GLY A 28 -0.87 17.45 -6.96
N ASN A 29 -1.30 17.40 -5.70
CA ASN A 29 -0.66 16.58 -4.67
C ASN A 29 -1.55 15.41 -4.25
N LEU A 30 -1.10 14.20 -4.56
CA LEU A 30 -1.66 12.97 -4.07
C LEU A 30 -0.65 12.33 -3.12
N GLU A 31 -1.09 11.94 -1.92
CA GLU A 31 -0.29 11.09 -1.03
C GLU A 31 -0.73 9.65 -1.16
N MET A 32 0.26 8.77 -1.32
CA MET A 32 0.08 7.34 -1.36
C MET A 32 1.06 6.69 -0.38
N SER A 33 0.62 5.66 0.31
CA SER A 33 1.49 4.87 1.19
C SER A 33 1.55 3.43 0.70
N ILE A 34 2.76 2.89 0.64
CA ILE A 34 2.98 1.48 0.38
C ILE A 34 3.58 0.87 1.64
N VAL A 35 2.86 -0.05 2.25
CA VAL A 35 3.30 -0.78 3.45
C VAL A 35 3.86 -2.12 3.01
N ILE A 36 5.05 -2.43 3.48
CA ILE A 36 5.72 -3.68 3.17
C ILE A 36 6.00 -4.45 4.45
N ASP A 37 5.44 -5.65 4.52
CA ASP A 37 5.76 -6.62 5.56
C ASP A 37 7.20 -7.12 5.34
N THR A 38 8.08 -6.81 6.27
CA THR A 38 9.51 -7.13 6.13
C THR A 38 9.84 -8.61 6.32
N SER A 39 8.84 -9.45 6.59
CA SER A 39 9.01 -10.91 6.54
C SER A 39 9.08 -11.45 5.11
N LEU A 40 8.64 -10.65 4.14
CA LEU A 40 8.72 -10.97 2.72
C LEU A 40 10.14 -10.78 2.20
N ARG A 41 10.49 -11.49 1.14
CA ARG A 41 11.80 -11.32 0.49
C ARG A 41 11.84 -9.98 -0.23
N GLN A 42 12.95 -9.25 -0.06
CA GLN A 42 13.12 -7.93 -0.65
C GLN A 42 12.87 -7.92 -2.17
N GLU A 43 13.41 -8.90 -2.88
CA GLU A 43 13.28 -8.96 -4.34
C GLU A 43 11.82 -9.06 -4.78
N ASP A 44 11.03 -9.86 -4.07
CA ASP A 44 9.62 -10.07 -4.41
C ASP A 44 8.79 -8.81 -4.19
N VAL A 45 8.97 -8.14 -3.05
CA VAL A 45 8.22 -6.92 -2.75
C VAL A 45 8.65 -5.76 -3.63
N GLN A 46 9.95 -5.64 -3.91
CA GLN A 46 10.49 -4.61 -4.76
C GLN A 46 9.93 -4.71 -6.18
N GLU A 47 9.93 -5.89 -6.74
CA GLU A 47 9.40 -6.14 -8.08
C GLU A 47 7.89 -5.88 -8.14
N THR A 48 7.14 -6.37 -7.16
CA THR A 48 5.68 -6.19 -7.12
C THR A 48 5.30 -4.73 -6.95
N ALA A 49 5.95 -4.01 -6.04
CA ALA A 49 5.69 -2.59 -5.81
C ALA A 49 6.01 -1.75 -7.07
N ALA A 50 7.13 -2.04 -7.70
CA ALA A 50 7.53 -1.35 -8.93
C ALA A 50 6.53 -1.58 -10.07
N GLU A 51 6.04 -2.81 -10.21
CA GLU A 51 5.05 -3.18 -11.23
C GLU A 51 3.74 -2.40 -11.05
N ILE A 52 3.25 -2.33 -9.81
CA ILE A 52 2.01 -1.60 -9.50
C ILE A 52 2.18 -0.11 -9.75
N VAL A 53 3.23 0.49 -9.26
CA VAL A 53 3.49 1.91 -9.45
C VAL A 53 3.64 2.26 -10.94
N LYS A 54 4.33 1.43 -11.70
CA LYS A 54 4.49 1.60 -13.13
C LYS A 54 3.14 1.58 -13.87
N ALA A 55 2.26 0.66 -13.48
CA ALA A 55 0.92 0.57 -14.06
C ALA A 55 0.06 1.78 -13.71
N LEU A 56 0.12 2.26 -12.46
CA LEU A 56 -0.59 3.46 -12.02
C LEU A 56 -0.13 4.69 -12.79
N LYS A 57 1.17 4.85 -12.99
CA LYS A 57 1.72 5.97 -13.77
C LYS A 57 1.25 5.95 -15.23
N ARG A 58 1.06 4.78 -15.81
CA ARG A 58 0.54 4.65 -17.17
C ARG A 58 -0.94 4.98 -17.27
N SER A 59 -1.71 4.66 -16.24
CA SER A 59 -3.16 4.83 -16.27
C SER A 59 -3.60 6.26 -15.95
N ASN A 60 -2.80 7.03 -15.21
CA ASN A 60 -3.18 8.37 -14.81
C ASN A 60 -1.95 9.24 -14.57
N GLU A 61 -1.91 10.43 -15.21
CA GLU A 61 -0.81 11.39 -15.09
C GLU A 61 -0.62 11.94 -13.67
N ILE A 62 -1.64 11.90 -12.84
CA ILE A 62 -1.57 12.31 -11.44
C ILE A 62 -0.41 11.60 -10.72
N PHE A 63 -0.16 10.35 -11.05
CA PHE A 63 0.90 9.55 -10.43
C PHE A 63 2.33 10.00 -10.76
N ARG A 64 2.51 11.00 -11.61
CA ARG A 64 3.83 11.60 -11.86
C ARG A 64 4.28 12.48 -10.69
N ASN A 65 3.34 13.02 -9.91
CA ASN A 65 3.61 13.95 -8.81
C ASN A 65 3.07 13.46 -7.48
N VAL A 66 3.16 12.16 -7.25
CA VAL A 66 2.68 11.54 -6.01
C VAL A 66 3.74 11.67 -4.93
N ARG A 67 3.31 12.07 -3.74
CA ARG A 67 4.11 11.92 -2.53
C ARG A 67 3.95 10.47 -2.06
N LEU A 68 5.03 9.72 -2.16
CA LEU A 68 5.03 8.30 -1.82
C LEU A 68 5.70 8.08 -0.46
N ASN A 69 4.94 7.50 0.46
CA ASN A 69 5.46 7.05 1.74
C ASN A 69 5.73 5.54 1.64
N LEU A 70 6.95 5.14 1.92
CA LEU A 70 7.30 3.74 2.09
C LEU A 70 7.27 3.41 3.57
N VAL A 71 6.42 2.46 3.95
CA VAL A 71 6.24 2.03 5.34
C VAL A 71 6.78 0.61 5.47
N LEU A 72 7.83 0.43 6.24
CA LEU A 72 8.39 -0.88 6.53
C LEU A 72 7.77 -1.42 7.82
N TRP A 73 7.02 -2.48 7.70
CA TRP A 73 6.29 -3.10 8.80
C TRP A 73 7.04 -4.34 9.30
N GLY A 74 7.91 -4.10 10.26
CA GLY A 74 8.67 -5.15 10.94
C GLY A 74 8.36 -5.15 12.43
N THR A 75 9.36 -5.45 13.24
CA THR A 75 9.24 -5.35 14.70
C THR A 75 8.88 -3.93 15.10
N GLU A 76 9.46 -2.96 14.40
CA GLU A 76 9.09 -1.55 14.47
C GLU A 76 8.51 -1.14 13.12
N ILE A 77 7.66 -0.13 13.13
CA ILE A 77 7.09 0.42 11.89
C ILE A 77 7.82 1.72 11.58
N ILE A 78 8.45 1.78 10.41
CA ILE A 78 9.27 2.90 9.98
C ILE A 78 8.70 3.45 8.66
N SER A 79 8.56 4.77 8.57
CA SER A 79 8.11 5.43 7.35
C SER A 79 9.19 6.34 6.78
N THR A 80 9.31 6.35 5.46
CA THR A 80 10.21 7.23 4.73
C THR A 80 9.51 7.75 3.48
N VAL A 81 9.63 9.04 3.20
CA VAL A 81 9.18 9.60 1.93
C VAL A 81 10.23 9.27 0.87
N VAL A 82 9.80 8.62 -0.20
CA VAL A 82 10.70 8.20 -1.27
C VAL A 82 10.24 8.74 -2.63
N PRO A 83 11.15 9.17 -3.49
CA PRO A 83 10.83 9.44 -4.88
C PRO A 83 10.39 8.15 -5.59
N MET A 84 9.38 8.24 -6.44
CA MET A 84 8.91 7.07 -7.19
C MET A 84 10.00 6.40 -8.01
N ALA A 85 10.94 7.18 -8.54
CA ALA A 85 12.08 6.65 -9.28
C ALA A 85 12.93 5.70 -8.43
N MET A 86 13.10 6.00 -7.13
CA MET A 86 13.86 5.13 -6.22
C MET A 86 13.12 3.82 -5.94
N LEU A 87 11.80 3.83 -5.91
CA LEU A 87 11.02 2.60 -5.78
C LEU A 87 11.24 1.70 -6.99
N MET A 88 11.23 2.30 -8.20
CA MET A 88 11.37 1.54 -9.44
C MET A 88 12.78 0.99 -9.67
N THR A 89 13.80 1.67 -9.15
CA THR A 89 15.20 1.22 -9.28
C THR A 89 15.68 0.35 -8.12
N GLY A 90 14.86 0.21 -7.07
CA GLY A 90 15.22 -0.53 -5.87
C GLY A 90 15.99 0.27 -4.83
N GLY A 91 16.34 1.54 -5.11
CA GLY A 91 17.07 2.39 -4.17
C GLY A 91 16.29 2.67 -2.88
N ALA A 92 14.96 2.59 -2.92
CA ALA A 92 14.11 2.79 -1.74
C ALA A 92 14.26 1.68 -0.71
N PHE A 93 14.83 0.54 -1.06
CA PHE A 93 14.95 -0.63 -0.19
C PHE A 93 16.33 -0.80 0.45
N GLN A 94 17.15 0.23 0.45
CA GLN A 94 18.51 0.16 1.02
C GLN A 94 18.51 -0.19 2.52
N GLU A 95 17.52 0.29 3.26
CA GLU A 95 17.41 0.02 4.69
C GLU A 95 16.51 -1.19 5.00
N TYR A 96 16.09 -1.90 3.96
CA TYR A 96 15.24 -3.08 4.15
C TYR A 96 16.02 -4.20 4.83
N THR A 97 15.50 -4.63 5.98
CA THR A 97 16.04 -5.79 6.68
C THR A 97 14.96 -6.84 6.78
N ASN A 98 15.21 -8.03 6.26
CA ASN A 98 14.26 -9.13 6.37
C ASN A 98 14.07 -9.50 7.85
N THR A 99 12.85 -9.42 8.33
CA THR A 99 12.50 -9.64 9.73
C THR A 99 11.38 -10.68 9.79
N PRO A 100 11.72 -11.97 9.93
CA PRO A 100 10.70 -13.00 10.02
C PRO A 100 9.87 -12.84 11.30
N GLY A 101 8.63 -13.29 11.25
CA GLY A 101 7.74 -13.27 12.39
C GLY A 101 6.36 -12.78 12.06
N LYS A 102 5.38 -13.30 12.79
CA LYS A 102 3.99 -12.93 12.69
C LYS A 102 3.76 -11.55 13.31
N LYS A 103 2.98 -10.72 12.65
CA LYS A 103 2.65 -9.38 13.10
C LYS A 103 1.15 -9.19 13.22
N CYS A 104 0.75 -8.17 13.99
CA CYS A 104 -0.64 -7.86 14.26
C CYS A 104 -1.09 -6.66 13.42
N TYR A 105 -2.17 -6.82 12.67
CA TYR A 105 -2.74 -5.75 11.86
C TYR A 105 -3.22 -4.55 12.69
N GLU A 106 -3.62 -4.77 13.93
CA GLU A 106 -4.07 -3.68 14.81
C GLU A 106 -2.99 -2.63 15.03
N GLU A 107 -1.74 -3.04 15.20
CA GLU A 107 -0.61 -2.13 15.32
C GLU A 107 -0.41 -1.31 14.05
N LEU A 108 -0.49 -1.97 12.89
CA LEU A 108 -0.36 -1.30 11.60
C LEU A 108 -1.47 -0.27 11.42
N PHE A 109 -2.72 -0.63 11.71
CA PHE A 109 -3.85 0.28 11.56
C PHE A 109 -3.73 1.49 12.50
N GLY A 110 -3.29 1.28 13.73
CA GLY A 110 -3.03 2.37 14.65
C GLY A 110 -1.98 3.34 14.12
N TYR A 111 -0.91 2.81 13.58
CA TYR A 111 0.15 3.60 12.96
C TYR A 111 -0.33 4.39 11.75
N LEU A 112 -1.08 3.75 10.86
CA LEU A 112 -1.62 4.41 9.67
C LEU A 112 -2.56 5.55 10.02
N LYS A 113 -3.43 5.36 11.01
CA LYS A 113 -4.34 6.41 11.48
C LYS A 113 -3.56 7.60 12.04
N MET A 114 -2.49 7.36 12.75
CA MET A 114 -1.72 8.40 13.41
C MET A 114 -0.80 9.17 12.45
N PHE A 115 -0.14 8.47 11.55
CA PHE A 115 0.94 9.04 10.74
C PHE A 115 0.61 9.18 9.25
N HIS A 116 -0.40 8.50 8.76
CA HIS A 116 -0.71 8.46 7.32
C HIS A 116 -2.16 8.85 7.01
N ALA A 117 -2.73 9.73 7.81
CA ALA A 117 -4.10 10.20 7.62
C ALA A 117 -4.31 10.93 6.28
N ARG A 118 -3.27 11.48 5.68
CA ARG A 118 -3.33 12.18 4.39
C ARG A 118 -3.24 11.26 3.18
N SER A 119 -2.80 10.04 3.37
CA SER A 119 -2.72 9.06 2.27
C SER A 119 -4.12 8.68 1.82
N LYS A 120 -4.41 8.86 0.55
CA LYS A 120 -5.70 8.51 -0.05
C LYS A 120 -5.70 7.08 -0.61
N VAL A 121 -4.54 6.58 -0.95
CA VAL A 121 -4.36 5.20 -1.41
C VAL A 121 -3.30 4.56 -0.53
N ILE A 122 -3.65 3.43 0.07
CA ILE A 122 -2.74 2.66 0.93
C ILE A 122 -2.71 1.23 0.40
N LEU A 123 -1.53 0.78 0.02
CA LEU A 123 -1.30 -0.59 -0.43
C LEU A 123 -0.45 -1.31 0.61
N VAL A 124 -0.96 -2.42 1.13
CA VAL A 124 -0.24 -3.26 2.08
C VAL A 124 0.15 -4.56 1.40
N LEU A 125 1.45 -4.80 1.27
CA LEU A 125 2.00 -6.07 0.80
C LEU A 125 2.45 -6.86 2.03
N ALA A 126 1.73 -7.94 2.33
CA ALA A 126 1.91 -8.70 3.56
C ALA A 126 2.10 -10.20 3.29
N ASP A 127 2.63 -10.89 4.26
CA ASP A 127 2.70 -12.34 4.26
C ASP A 127 1.40 -12.92 4.84
N SER A 128 0.98 -14.06 4.34
CA SER A 128 -0.23 -14.75 4.78
C SER A 128 -0.16 -15.28 6.22
N HIS A 129 1.04 -15.37 6.80
CA HIS A 129 1.20 -15.84 8.19
C HIS A 129 0.76 -14.82 9.24
N ASN A 130 0.56 -13.56 8.86
CA ASN A 130 0.04 -12.54 9.76
C ASN A 130 -1.40 -12.88 10.16
N GLU A 131 -1.88 -12.21 11.21
CA GLU A 131 -3.23 -12.44 11.69
C GLU A 131 -4.25 -12.33 10.57
N ILE A 132 -5.16 -13.32 10.48
CA ILE A 132 -6.21 -13.31 9.47
C ILE A 132 -7.11 -12.11 9.72
N ILE A 133 -7.31 -11.30 8.71
CA ILE A 133 -8.16 -10.14 8.79
C ILE A 133 -9.41 -10.37 7.95
N ASP A 134 -10.56 -10.21 8.60
CA ASP A 134 -11.85 -10.21 7.94
C ASP A 134 -12.17 -8.80 7.45
N ARG A 135 -12.74 -8.69 6.27
CA ARG A 135 -13.07 -7.40 5.63
C ARG A 135 -13.97 -6.53 6.51
N GLN A 136 -14.97 -7.15 7.14
CA GLN A 136 -15.90 -6.43 8.02
C GLN A 136 -15.19 -5.90 9.27
N THR A 137 -14.39 -6.74 9.91
CA THR A 137 -13.62 -6.35 11.09
C THR A 137 -12.66 -5.22 10.79
N ALA A 138 -11.98 -5.29 9.64
CA ALA A 138 -11.06 -4.24 9.20
C ALA A 138 -11.78 -2.92 8.96
N ARG A 139 -12.95 -2.95 8.35
CA ARG A 139 -13.76 -1.74 8.12
C ARG A 139 -14.18 -1.09 9.42
N GLU A 140 -14.64 -1.88 10.38
CA GLU A 140 -15.03 -1.39 11.70
C GLU A 140 -13.85 -0.76 12.44
N ALA A 141 -12.69 -1.40 12.42
CA ALA A 141 -11.49 -0.92 13.08
C ALA A 141 -10.96 0.38 12.47
N LEU A 142 -11.17 0.58 11.16
CA LEU A 142 -10.61 1.71 10.42
C LEU A 142 -11.61 2.84 10.13
N SER A 143 -12.88 2.66 10.46
CA SER A 143 -13.88 3.70 10.34
C SER A 143 -13.70 4.76 11.45
N PRO A 144 -13.77 6.06 11.20
CA PRO A 144 -14.01 6.77 9.94
C PRO A 144 -12.75 7.02 9.09
N PHE A 145 -11.59 6.48 9.48
CA PHE A 145 -10.33 6.70 8.78
C PHE A 145 -10.42 6.40 7.28
N LEU A 146 -11.17 5.35 6.90
CA LEU A 146 -11.31 4.93 5.51
C LEU A 146 -12.21 5.82 4.65
N LYS A 147 -12.84 6.84 5.23
CA LYS A 147 -13.70 7.73 4.46
C LYS A 147 -12.91 8.38 3.32
N SER A 148 -13.37 8.20 2.09
CA SER A 148 -12.72 8.71 0.87
C SER A 148 -11.29 8.19 0.67
N LYS A 149 -11.00 6.99 1.17
CA LYS A 149 -9.70 6.34 1.00
C LYS A 149 -9.89 4.95 0.41
N LEU A 150 -8.81 4.46 -0.20
CA LEU A 150 -8.70 3.09 -0.68
C LEU A 150 -7.57 2.39 0.08
N LEU A 151 -7.89 1.31 0.75
CA LEU A 151 -6.91 0.44 1.39
C LEU A 151 -6.96 -0.92 0.68
N ILE A 152 -5.81 -1.37 0.22
CA ILE A 152 -5.65 -2.68 -0.39
C ILE A 152 -4.71 -3.48 0.50
N ILE A 153 -5.21 -4.57 1.06
CA ILE A 153 -4.38 -5.52 1.81
C ILE A 153 -4.20 -6.73 0.92
N SER A 154 -2.97 -7.07 0.64
CA SER A 154 -2.66 -8.14 -0.29
C SER A 154 -1.56 -9.05 0.23
N ASP A 155 -1.81 -10.35 0.21
CA ASP A 155 -0.81 -11.38 0.40
C ASP A 155 -0.56 -12.16 -0.90
N LYS A 156 -0.75 -11.50 -2.05
CA LYS A 156 -0.61 -12.10 -3.39
C LYS A 156 0.72 -12.82 -3.61
N ILE A 157 1.77 -12.33 -2.97
CA ILE A 157 3.10 -12.93 -3.13
C ILE A 157 3.14 -14.33 -2.51
N THR A 158 2.45 -14.54 -1.39
CA THR A 158 2.50 -15.79 -0.64
C THR A 158 1.29 -16.69 -0.82
N SER A 159 0.08 -16.16 -0.81
CA SER A 159 -1.13 -16.99 -0.87
C SER A 159 -2.11 -16.61 -1.97
N GLY A 160 -1.93 -15.48 -2.59
CA GLY A 160 -2.79 -15.07 -3.69
C GLY A 160 -4.08 -14.36 -3.30
N THR A 161 -4.21 -13.94 -2.06
CA THR A 161 -5.40 -13.23 -1.56
C THR A 161 -5.24 -11.73 -1.61
N GLN A 162 -6.35 -11.01 -1.73
CA GLN A 162 -6.34 -9.56 -1.79
C GLN A 162 -7.67 -9.01 -1.29
N ILE A 163 -7.62 -7.97 -0.46
CA ILE A 163 -8.78 -7.33 0.15
C ILE A 163 -8.78 -5.85 -0.18
N PHE A 164 -9.90 -5.34 -0.67
CA PHE A 164 -10.11 -3.92 -0.94
C PHE A 164 -11.01 -3.32 0.13
N LEU A 165 -10.58 -2.21 0.73
CA LEU A 165 -11.32 -1.50 1.77
C LEU A 165 -11.41 -0.02 1.46
N GLY A 166 -12.51 0.60 1.89
CA GLY A 166 -12.75 2.03 1.68
C GLY A 166 -13.40 2.35 0.34
N GLN A 167 -13.70 3.61 0.17
CA GLN A 167 -14.11 4.32 -1.06
C GLN A 167 -14.50 5.75 -0.74
#